data_f34694babde46ba46c89e98730e7178a
#
_entry.id   f34694babde46ba46c89e98730e7178a
#
_cell.length_a   1.000
_cell.length_b   1.000
_cell.length_c   1.000
_cell.angle_alpha   90.00
_cell.angle_beta   90.00
_cell.angle_gamma   90.00
#
_symmetry.space_group_name_H-M   'P 1'
#
loop_
_entity.id
_entity.type
_entity.pdbx_description
1 polymer ?
#
loop_
_entity_poly.entity_id
_entity_poly.type
_entity_poly.pdbx_seq_one_letter_code
_entity_poly.pdbx_strand_id
1 'polypeptide(L)'
;MKGVFLMNLKKFLKAALCGAMVVAMAVTAGCGGGDKKADSGKKVLKVGMECAYAPYNWSQSSADGGAVKIAGSNEYAYGYDVMIAKKLADSMGADLEIHKIEWDGLAPAVVSGKIDAAIAGMSTTSKRKESVDFTKPYYYATVVALVKKDSPQAQAKSVADLKGSIATSQLNTIWYDQIDQVPDVKKLPAIDNVPGMIVALKSGKCNLIVTDIPTAKAAAFANPDLTMVTFPEDKGFKTSKEDVEIGIAIKKGNKELADAMNKVLSGMTEADFNKIMDEAIKKQPLAK
;
A
#
# COMPACT_ATOMS: atom_id res chain seq x y z
N MET A 1 58.63 -3.08 -35.46
CA MET A 1 59.02 -1.71 -35.70
C MET A 1 58.29 -0.88 -34.68
N LYS A 2 58.90 -0.54 -33.51
CA LYS A 2 59.65 0.72 -33.25
C LYS A 2 58.73 1.93 -33.55
N GLY A 3 58.37 2.86 -32.66
CA GLY A 3 59.04 3.37 -31.46
C GLY A 3 58.00 4.22 -30.68
N VAL A 4 58.00 4.23 -29.44
CA VAL A 4 58.62 5.11 -28.44
C VAL A 4 58.53 6.62 -28.77
N PHE A 5 57.74 7.33 -27.96
CA PHE A 5 58.14 8.65 -27.50
C PHE A 5 57.60 8.93 -26.10
N LEU A 6 58.48 8.75 -25.12
CA LEU A 6 58.51 9.33 -23.80
C LEU A 6 59.12 10.73 -23.90
N MET A 7 58.60 11.70 -23.20
CA MET A 7 59.33 12.88 -22.65
C MET A 7 58.27 13.94 -22.24
N ASN A 8 58.28 14.59 -21.13
CA ASN A 8 59.25 14.82 -20.08
C ASN A 8 58.54 15.47 -18.89
N LEU A 9 58.91 14.99 -17.76
CA LEU A 9 58.61 15.52 -16.43
C LEU A 9 59.60 16.65 -16.12
N LYS A 10 59.20 17.64 -15.36
CA LYS A 10 59.99 18.56 -14.51
C LYS A 10 60.06 20.02 -15.00
N LYS A 11 59.85 20.79 -13.91
CA LYS A 11 60.23 22.19 -13.64
C LYS A 11 59.09 23.20 -13.85
N PHE A 12 58.49 23.71 -12.74
CA PHE A 12 59.05 24.81 -11.98
C PHE A 12 58.50 24.86 -10.56
N LEU A 13 59.41 24.68 -9.64
CA LEU A 13 59.30 25.01 -8.21
C LEU A 13 60.13 26.28 -7.98
N LYS A 14 59.66 27.22 -7.22
CA LYS A 14 60.28 28.35 -6.50
C LYS A 14 59.47 29.62 -6.72
N ALA A 15 59.13 30.39 -5.77
CA ALA A 15 59.53 30.88 -4.46
C ALA A 15 58.69 32.17 -4.31
N ALA A 16 58.39 32.79 -3.31
CA ALA A 16 58.69 32.96 -1.92
C ALA A 16 57.75 34.04 -1.36
N LEU A 17 57.29 33.87 -0.20
CA LEU A 17 57.51 34.65 1.05
C LEU A 17 57.12 36.14 1.10
N CYS A 18 56.44 36.44 2.22
CA CYS A 18 56.38 37.69 2.99
C CYS A 18 55.32 38.73 2.67
N GLY A 19 54.53 38.99 3.73
CA GLY A 19 53.76 40.22 3.89
C GLY A 19 52.61 40.12 4.89
N ALA A 20 52.96 40.04 6.19
CA ALA A 20 51.97 40.30 7.24
C ALA A 20 51.71 41.82 7.29
N MET A 21 50.44 42.21 7.28
CA MET A 21 49.99 43.47 7.83
C MET A 21 48.58 43.38 8.39
N VAL A 22 48.51 43.54 9.70
CA VAL A 22 47.35 43.74 10.52
C VAL A 22 46.80 45.13 10.24
N VAL A 23 45.53 45.28 9.93
CA VAL A 23 44.77 46.52 10.21
C VAL A 23 43.36 46.15 10.66
N ALA A 24 43.01 46.77 11.77
CA ALA A 24 41.81 46.58 12.57
C ALA A 24 40.59 47.32 12.02
N MET A 25 39.42 46.81 12.38
CA MET A 25 38.14 47.47 12.65
C MET A 25 37.55 48.43 11.64
N ALA A 26 36.41 48.01 11.08
CA ALA A 26 35.25 48.90 11.00
C ALA A 26 33.96 48.07 11.10
N VAL A 27 33.29 48.25 12.23
CA VAL A 27 31.91 47.80 12.45
C VAL A 27 31.00 48.65 11.58
N THR A 28 30.35 48.06 10.59
CA THR A 28 29.15 48.62 10.01
C THR A 28 28.00 47.61 10.19
N ALA A 29 27.10 47.99 11.09
CA ALA A 29 25.79 47.36 11.20
C ALA A 29 25.05 47.56 9.87
N GLY A 30 24.90 46.48 9.11
CA GLY A 30 24.03 46.35 7.96
C GLY A 30 22.94 45.33 8.30
N CYS A 31 21.78 45.81 8.75
CA CYS A 31 20.56 45.04 8.79
C CYS A 31 20.23 44.59 7.35
N GLY A 32 20.47 43.34 7.04
CA GLY A 32 19.91 42.64 5.90
C GLY A 32 19.26 41.38 6.44
N GLY A 33 18.03 41.50 6.89
CA GLY A 33 17.20 40.36 7.30
C GLY A 33 16.93 39.48 6.09
N GLY A 34 17.79 38.54 5.84
CA GLY A 34 17.47 37.34 5.09
C GLY A 34 16.83 36.38 6.07
N ASP A 35 15.52 36.40 6.17
CA ASP A 35 14.77 35.35 6.79
C ASP A 35 15.17 34.01 6.12
N LYS A 36 16.18 33.36 6.66
CA LYS A 36 16.22 31.91 6.60
C LYS A 36 15.00 31.47 7.37
N LYS A 37 13.87 31.27 6.65
CA LYS A 37 12.82 30.38 7.14
C LYS A 37 13.59 29.14 7.60
N ALA A 38 13.70 28.98 8.91
CA ALA A 38 13.97 27.70 9.50
C ALA A 38 12.88 26.81 8.88
N ASP A 39 13.30 25.95 7.99
CA ASP A 39 12.50 24.79 7.57
C ASP A 39 12.20 24.07 8.88
N SER A 40 11.06 24.35 9.45
CA SER A 40 10.52 23.62 10.60
C SER A 40 10.12 22.27 10.03
N GLY A 41 11.13 21.43 9.76
CA GLY A 41 11.00 20.17 9.09
C GLY A 41 10.02 19.27 9.83
N LYS A 42 8.74 19.47 9.52
CA LYS A 42 7.71 18.56 9.96
C LYS A 42 8.07 17.20 9.39
N LYS A 43 8.12 16.18 10.26
CA LYS A 43 8.41 14.82 9.82
C LYS A 43 7.42 14.46 8.72
N VAL A 44 7.87 13.75 7.69
CA VAL A 44 7.01 13.23 6.61
C VAL A 44 6.89 11.73 6.80
N LEU A 45 5.65 11.22 6.78
CA LEU A 45 5.37 9.79 6.73
C LEU A 45 5.04 9.41 5.28
N LYS A 46 5.95 8.69 4.64
CA LYS A 46 5.79 8.19 3.26
C LYS A 46 5.10 6.84 3.27
N VAL A 47 3.87 6.79 2.74
CA VAL A 47 3.06 5.58 2.71
C VAL A 47 2.84 5.13 1.27
N GLY A 48 3.14 3.86 0.99
CA GLY A 48 2.85 3.21 -0.29
C GLY A 48 1.53 2.46 -0.26
N MET A 49 0.78 2.55 -1.37
CA MET A 49 -0.44 1.78 -1.65
C MET A 49 -0.69 1.72 -3.16
N GLU A 50 -1.54 0.78 -3.61
CA GLU A 50 -1.83 0.62 -5.05
C GLU A 50 -2.64 1.77 -5.64
N CYS A 51 -3.51 2.38 -4.85
CA CYS A 51 -4.54 3.33 -5.29
C CYS A 51 -5.49 2.75 -6.37
N ALA A 52 -5.66 1.43 -6.36
CA ALA A 52 -6.53 0.65 -7.27
C ALA A 52 -7.24 -0.51 -6.56
N TYR A 53 -7.30 -0.49 -5.23
CA TYR A 53 -7.81 -1.54 -4.36
C TYR A 53 -8.97 -1.02 -3.48
N ALA A 54 -10.08 -0.64 -4.09
CA ALA A 54 -11.28 -0.24 -3.33
C ALA A 54 -11.85 -1.45 -2.54
N PRO A 55 -12.30 -1.27 -1.29
CA PRO A 55 -12.46 -0.02 -0.55
C PRO A 55 -11.23 0.36 0.29
N TYR A 56 -10.15 -0.41 0.25
CA TYR A 56 -8.93 -0.13 1.00
C TYR A 56 -8.27 1.16 0.53
N ASN A 57 -7.99 1.28 -0.77
CA ASN A 57 -7.39 2.47 -1.34
C ASN A 57 -7.72 2.59 -2.84
N TRP A 58 -8.06 3.80 -3.29
CA TRP A 58 -8.29 4.11 -4.71
C TRP A 58 -7.82 5.51 -5.06
N SER A 59 -7.64 5.80 -6.36
CA SER A 59 -7.38 7.14 -6.85
C SER A 59 -8.66 7.85 -7.31
N GLN A 60 -8.71 9.16 -7.11
CA GLN A 60 -9.76 10.05 -7.56
C GLN A 60 -9.18 11.39 -8.03
N SER A 61 -9.97 12.16 -8.81
CA SER A 61 -9.51 13.40 -9.45
C SER A 61 -9.52 14.62 -8.51
N SER A 62 -10.22 14.56 -7.37
CA SER A 62 -10.37 15.68 -6.43
C SER A 62 -9.93 15.32 -5.02
N ALA A 63 -9.69 16.37 -4.21
CA ALA A 63 -9.40 16.23 -2.77
C ALA A 63 -10.65 15.96 -1.91
N ASP A 64 -11.81 15.74 -2.52
CA ASP A 64 -13.08 15.59 -1.82
C ASP A 64 -13.05 14.43 -0.81
N GLY A 65 -13.83 14.56 0.23
CA GLY A 65 -13.93 13.55 1.29
C GLY A 65 -12.71 13.45 2.19
N GLY A 66 -11.69 14.29 1.99
CA GLY A 66 -10.43 14.24 2.73
C GLY A 66 -9.39 13.36 2.08
N ALA A 67 -9.47 13.15 0.76
CA ALA A 67 -8.46 12.46 -0.03
C ALA A 67 -7.11 13.20 0.03
N VAL A 68 -6.03 12.43 -0.04
CA VAL A 68 -4.65 12.92 0.07
C VAL A 68 -4.01 12.90 -1.29
N LYS A 69 -3.31 13.96 -1.67
CA LYS A 69 -2.63 14.05 -2.96
C LYS A 69 -1.59 12.95 -3.10
N ILE A 70 -1.59 12.27 -4.25
CA ILE A 70 -0.59 11.27 -4.58
C ILE A 70 0.68 11.98 -5.05
N ALA A 71 1.82 11.64 -4.45
CA ALA A 71 3.12 12.22 -4.79
C ALA A 71 3.44 12.02 -6.29
N GLY A 72 3.85 13.11 -6.95
CA GLY A 72 4.18 13.08 -8.38
C GLY A 72 2.99 12.92 -9.34
N SER A 73 1.73 13.03 -8.83
CA SER A 73 0.51 12.88 -9.63
C SER A 73 -0.44 14.06 -9.44
N ASN A 74 -1.42 14.20 -10.34
CA ASN A 74 -2.54 15.12 -10.19
C ASN A 74 -3.75 14.46 -9.52
N GLU A 75 -3.68 13.16 -9.21
CA GLU A 75 -4.71 12.39 -8.53
C GLU A 75 -4.56 12.44 -7.01
N TYR A 76 -5.62 12.02 -6.33
CA TYR A 76 -5.71 11.94 -4.87
C TYR A 76 -6.06 10.51 -4.48
N ALA A 77 -5.46 10.02 -3.40
CA ALA A 77 -5.78 8.73 -2.82
C ALA A 77 -6.86 8.88 -1.75
N TYR A 78 -7.83 7.98 -1.74
CA TYR A 78 -8.81 7.84 -0.68
C TYR A 78 -9.07 6.36 -0.37
N GLY A 79 -9.75 6.10 0.74
CA GLY A 79 -10.13 4.77 1.18
C GLY A 79 -9.74 4.48 2.62
N TYR A 80 -10.02 3.26 3.04
CA TYR A 80 -9.76 2.78 4.39
C TYR A 80 -8.30 2.99 4.81
N ASP A 81 -7.35 2.56 3.97
CA ASP A 81 -5.92 2.66 4.23
C ASP A 81 -5.46 4.12 4.35
N VAL A 82 -6.02 5.01 3.53
CA VAL A 82 -5.71 6.46 3.61
C VAL A 82 -6.25 7.04 4.90
N MET A 83 -7.45 6.64 5.34
CA MET A 83 -8.05 7.11 6.61
C MET A 83 -7.23 6.64 7.81
N ILE A 84 -6.72 5.41 7.78
CA ILE A 84 -5.79 4.88 8.80
C ILE A 84 -4.45 5.64 8.73
N ALA A 85 -3.86 5.80 7.55
CA ALA A 85 -2.61 6.53 7.36
C ALA A 85 -2.66 7.96 7.91
N LYS A 86 -3.79 8.68 7.70
CA LYS A 86 -4.00 10.02 8.27
C LYS A 86 -3.99 10.01 9.79
N LYS A 87 -4.71 9.07 10.42
CA LYS A 87 -4.73 8.94 11.89
C LYS A 87 -3.32 8.68 12.45
N LEU A 88 -2.53 7.87 11.76
CA LEU A 88 -1.14 7.58 12.15
C LEU A 88 -0.25 8.81 11.99
N ALA A 89 -0.29 9.48 10.84
CA ALA A 89 0.50 10.69 10.58
C ALA A 89 0.16 11.81 11.58
N ASP A 90 -1.13 12.07 11.81
CA ASP A 90 -1.61 13.08 12.76
C ASP A 90 -1.10 12.79 14.19
N SER A 91 -1.18 11.53 14.63
CA SER A 91 -0.68 11.13 15.96
C SER A 91 0.84 11.29 16.12
N MET A 92 1.58 11.15 15.03
CA MET A 92 3.04 11.33 15.01
C MET A 92 3.47 12.77 14.75
N GLY A 93 2.53 13.69 14.52
CA GLY A 93 2.81 15.07 14.12
C GLY A 93 3.54 15.16 12.77
N ALA A 94 3.32 14.19 11.89
CA ALA A 94 3.94 14.11 10.57
C ALA A 94 2.99 14.56 9.45
N ASP A 95 3.53 15.06 8.36
CA ASP A 95 2.80 15.22 7.11
C ASP A 95 2.71 13.87 6.39
N LEU A 96 1.54 13.55 5.84
CA LEU A 96 1.32 12.32 5.11
C LEU A 96 1.63 12.51 3.62
N GLU A 97 2.50 11.66 3.07
CA GLU A 97 2.81 11.60 1.65
C GLU A 97 2.44 10.22 1.10
N ILE A 98 1.49 10.16 0.15
CA ILE A 98 1.04 8.91 -0.46
C ILE A 98 1.80 8.65 -1.76
N HIS A 99 2.38 7.45 -1.87
CA HIS A 99 3.05 6.95 -3.06
C HIS A 99 2.22 5.85 -3.71
N LYS A 100 1.79 6.07 -4.96
CA LYS A 100 1.14 5.03 -5.76
C LYS A 100 2.20 4.07 -6.27
N ILE A 101 2.10 2.81 -5.87
CA ILE A 101 3.04 1.75 -6.19
C ILE A 101 2.24 0.47 -6.46
N GLU A 102 2.51 -0.20 -7.57
CA GLU A 102 1.90 -1.48 -7.88
C GLU A 102 2.17 -2.51 -6.76
N TRP A 103 1.24 -3.45 -6.57
CA TRP A 103 1.23 -4.39 -5.45
C TRP A 103 2.58 -5.05 -5.17
N ASP A 104 3.20 -5.63 -6.20
CA ASP A 104 4.47 -6.35 -6.07
C ASP A 104 5.66 -5.43 -5.75
N GLY A 105 5.51 -4.14 -5.96
CA GLY A 105 6.52 -3.12 -5.65
C GLY A 105 6.50 -2.63 -4.21
N LEU A 106 5.44 -2.89 -3.44
CA LEU A 106 5.25 -2.32 -2.10
C LEU A 106 6.29 -2.81 -1.09
N ALA A 107 6.44 -4.13 -0.92
CA ALA A 107 7.42 -4.68 0.00
C ALA A 107 8.87 -4.32 -0.38
N PRO A 108 9.30 -4.39 -1.65
CA PRO A 108 10.59 -3.86 -2.09
C PRO A 108 10.80 -2.37 -1.79
N ALA A 109 9.76 -1.54 -1.93
CA ALA A 109 9.84 -0.12 -1.63
C ALA A 109 10.04 0.16 -0.13
N VAL A 110 9.41 -0.64 0.75
CA VAL A 110 9.65 -0.60 2.21
C VAL A 110 11.08 -1.04 2.52
N VAL A 111 11.54 -2.15 1.97
CA VAL A 111 12.89 -2.69 2.22
C VAL A 111 13.98 -1.69 1.82
N SER A 112 13.82 -1.05 0.65
CA SER A 112 14.77 -0.05 0.15
C SER A 112 14.69 1.30 0.87
N GLY A 113 13.64 1.56 1.66
CA GLY A 113 13.41 2.84 2.32
C GLY A 113 12.88 3.93 1.37
N LYS A 114 12.35 3.56 0.19
CA LYS A 114 11.64 4.49 -0.70
C LYS A 114 10.35 5.01 -0.05
N ILE A 115 9.69 4.16 0.73
CA ILE A 115 8.57 4.48 1.59
C ILE A 115 8.84 3.98 3.01
N ASP A 116 8.25 4.62 4.00
CA ASP A 116 8.40 4.24 5.40
C ASP A 116 7.50 3.06 5.77
N ALA A 117 6.32 3.00 5.15
CA ALA A 117 5.34 1.95 5.39
C ALA A 117 4.52 1.63 4.14
N ALA A 118 4.07 0.38 4.00
CA ALA A 118 3.02 0.01 3.07
C ALA A 118 1.72 -0.24 3.85
N ILE A 119 0.69 0.55 3.54
CA ILE A 119 -0.67 0.42 4.09
C ILE A 119 -1.58 0.10 2.91
N ALA A 120 -1.85 -1.18 2.67
CA ALA A 120 -2.40 -1.65 1.41
C ALA A 120 -3.18 -2.97 1.55
N GLY A 121 -3.93 -3.17 2.62
CA GLY A 121 -4.70 -4.41 2.83
C GLY A 121 -3.82 -5.67 2.89
N MET A 122 -2.60 -5.58 3.41
CA MET A 122 -1.58 -6.63 3.32
C MET A 122 -1.68 -7.65 4.47
N SER A 123 -1.92 -8.93 4.15
CA SER A 123 -1.86 -10.04 5.11
C SER A 123 -0.47 -10.21 5.72
N THR A 124 -0.39 -10.52 7.01
CA THR A 124 0.87 -10.58 7.79
C THR A 124 1.54 -11.95 7.72
N THR A 125 1.61 -12.57 6.52
CA THR A 125 2.09 -13.93 6.33
C THR A 125 3.55 -14.12 6.76
N SER A 126 3.89 -15.33 7.21
CA SER A 126 5.26 -15.71 7.59
C SER A 126 6.26 -15.44 6.46
N LYS A 127 5.88 -15.71 5.20
CA LYS A 127 6.70 -15.43 4.01
C LYS A 127 7.04 -13.94 3.88
N ARG A 128 6.07 -13.05 4.10
CA ARG A 128 6.31 -11.59 4.05
C ARG A 128 7.18 -11.12 5.21
N LYS A 129 7.00 -11.73 6.40
CA LYS A 129 7.81 -11.45 7.59
C LYS A 129 9.30 -11.80 7.43
N GLU A 130 9.68 -12.55 6.40
CA GLU A 130 11.10 -12.75 6.08
C GLU A 130 11.78 -11.45 5.64
N SER A 131 11.07 -10.54 4.96
CA SER A 131 11.64 -9.33 4.36
C SER A 131 11.22 -8.03 5.05
N VAL A 132 10.03 -7.98 5.66
CA VAL A 132 9.48 -6.80 6.34
C VAL A 132 8.98 -7.16 7.73
N ASP A 133 8.84 -6.17 8.60
CA ASP A 133 8.09 -6.31 9.84
C ASP A 133 6.67 -5.76 9.66
N PHE A 134 5.77 -6.17 10.54
CA PHE A 134 4.38 -5.71 10.54
C PHE A 134 4.01 -5.09 11.87
N THR A 135 3.11 -4.12 11.82
CA THR A 135 2.39 -3.64 13.00
C THR A 135 1.43 -4.69 13.52
N LYS A 136 0.78 -4.41 14.65
CA LYS A 136 -0.48 -5.08 15.01
C LYS A 136 -1.47 -4.97 13.85
N PRO A 137 -2.38 -5.96 13.70
CA PRO A 137 -3.42 -5.86 12.67
C PRO A 137 -4.26 -4.59 12.84
N TYR A 138 -4.60 -3.99 11.70
CA TYR A 138 -5.53 -2.87 11.62
C TYR A 138 -6.84 -3.26 10.91
N TYR A 139 -6.93 -4.51 10.46
CA TYR A 139 -8.14 -5.14 9.96
C TYR A 139 -8.04 -6.67 10.05
N TYR A 140 -9.21 -7.34 10.09
CA TYR A 140 -9.31 -8.79 10.03
C TYR A 140 -10.20 -9.18 8.85
N ALA A 141 -9.61 -9.83 7.86
CA ALA A 141 -10.29 -10.21 6.64
C ALA A 141 -11.03 -11.54 6.80
N THR A 142 -12.07 -11.73 6.00
CA THR A 142 -12.74 -13.03 5.82
C THR A 142 -12.76 -13.34 4.35
N VAL A 143 -12.33 -14.54 3.96
CA VAL A 143 -12.29 -15.00 2.56
C VAL A 143 -13.68 -15.33 2.08
N VAL A 144 -14.03 -14.81 0.91
CA VAL A 144 -15.34 -14.98 0.28
C VAL A 144 -15.22 -15.21 -1.22
N ALA A 145 -16.32 -15.58 -1.85
CA ALA A 145 -16.44 -15.64 -3.30
C ALA A 145 -17.17 -14.40 -3.84
N LEU A 146 -16.65 -13.83 -4.93
CA LEU A 146 -17.34 -12.84 -5.74
C LEU A 146 -17.71 -13.47 -7.08
N VAL A 147 -18.99 -13.42 -7.45
CA VAL A 147 -19.55 -14.11 -8.61
C VAL A 147 -20.60 -13.24 -9.30
N LYS A 148 -21.07 -13.64 -10.49
CA LYS A 148 -22.26 -13.02 -11.11
C LYS A 148 -23.52 -13.43 -10.33
N LYS A 149 -24.42 -12.49 -10.14
CA LYS A 149 -25.64 -12.66 -9.33
C LYS A 149 -26.59 -13.74 -9.88
N ASP A 150 -26.61 -13.90 -11.17
CA ASP A 150 -27.44 -14.87 -11.91
C ASP A 150 -26.73 -16.20 -12.17
N SER A 151 -25.52 -16.38 -11.66
CA SER A 151 -24.73 -17.60 -11.86
C SER A 151 -25.11 -18.71 -10.88
N PRO A 152 -24.87 -20.01 -11.21
CA PRO A 152 -25.04 -21.10 -10.27
C PRO A 152 -24.22 -20.94 -8.98
N GLN A 153 -23.02 -20.34 -9.07
CA GLN A 153 -22.13 -20.09 -7.96
C GLN A 153 -22.75 -19.15 -6.90
N ALA A 154 -23.69 -18.28 -7.30
CA ALA A 154 -24.38 -17.39 -6.37
C ALA A 154 -25.26 -18.14 -5.35
N GLN A 155 -25.59 -19.40 -5.60
CA GLN A 155 -26.39 -20.26 -4.71
C GLN A 155 -25.54 -21.16 -3.81
N ALA A 156 -24.22 -21.10 -3.90
CA ALA A 156 -23.30 -21.94 -3.13
C ALA A 156 -23.47 -21.73 -1.61
N LYS A 157 -23.49 -22.81 -0.86
CA LYS A 157 -23.60 -22.83 0.61
C LYS A 157 -22.27 -23.25 1.26
N SER A 158 -21.32 -23.71 0.47
CA SER A 158 -20.00 -24.15 0.90
C SER A 158 -18.98 -23.93 -0.21
N VAL A 159 -17.69 -23.95 0.11
CA VAL A 159 -16.62 -23.96 -0.90
C VAL A 159 -16.72 -25.17 -1.83
N ALA A 160 -17.23 -26.31 -1.33
CA ALA A 160 -17.44 -27.51 -2.13
C ALA A 160 -18.49 -27.29 -3.27
N ASP A 161 -19.48 -26.43 -3.05
CA ASP A 161 -20.50 -26.14 -4.06
C ASP A 161 -19.97 -25.27 -5.23
N LEU A 162 -18.77 -24.71 -5.08
CA LEU A 162 -18.06 -23.99 -6.13
C LEU A 162 -17.29 -24.92 -7.09
N LYS A 163 -17.44 -26.25 -6.93
CA LYS A 163 -16.77 -27.26 -7.75
C LYS A 163 -16.84 -26.95 -9.23
N GLY A 164 -15.70 -27.13 -9.92
CA GLY A 164 -15.58 -26.95 -11.38
C GLY A 164 -15.62 -25.49 -11.83
N SER A 165 -15.56 -24.53 -10.91
CA SER A 165 -15.49 -23.11 -11.27
C SER A 165 -14.21 -22.77 -12.04
N ILE A 166 -14.31 -21.71 -12.85
CA ILE A 166 -13.15 -21.07 -13.50
C ILE A 166 -12.78 -19.86 -12.66
N ALA A 167 -11.68 -19.95 -11.92
CA ALA A 167 -11.36 -18.99 -10.88
C ALA A 167 -10.05 -18.23 -11.13
N THR A 168 -10.01 -16.99 -10.66
CA THR A 168 -8.79 -16.17 -10.55
C THR A 168 -8.84 -15.32 -9.28
N SER A 169 -7.71 -14.71 -8.96
CA SER A 169 -7.59 -13.67 -7.93
C SER A 169 -6.35 -12.81 -8.19
N GLN A 170 -6.03 -11.91 -7.27
CA GLN A 170 -4.89 -11.01 -7.41
C GLN A 170 -3.57 -11.76 -7.21
N LEU A 171 -2.59 -11.41 -8.04
CA LEU A 171 -1.23 -11.94 -8.02
C LEU A 171 -0.58 -11.76 -6.64
N ASN A 172 0.18 -12.76 -6.20
CA ASN A 172 0.96 -12.73 -4.95
C ASN A 172 0.13 -12.40 -3.69
N THR A 173 -1.15 -12.81 -3.68
CA THR A 173 -2.04 -12.70 -2.52
C THR A 173 -2.42 -14.07 -1.99
N ILE A 174 -2.79 -14.14 -0.72
CA ILE A 174 -3.33 -15.35 -0.11
C ILE A 174 -4.67 -15.73 -0.78
N TRP A 175 -5.41 -14.75 -1.30
CA TRP A 175 -6.66 -14.98 -2.01
C TRP A 175 -6.49 -15.88 -3.24
N TYR A 176 -5.39 -15.71 -3.97
CA TYR A 176 -5.08 -16.57 -5.11
C TYR A 176 -4.74 -18.00 -4.68
N ASP A 177 -4.04 -18.17 -3.56
CA ASP A 177 -3.70 -19.49 -3.02
C ASP A 177 -4.96 -20.21 -2.51
N GLN A 178 -5.92 -19.49 -1.94
CA GLN A 178 -7.18 -20.07 -1.45
C GLN A 178 -8.04 -20.70 -2.56
N ILE A 179 -7.84 -20.34 -3.83
CA ILE A 179 -8.54 -20.95 -4.98
C ILE A 179 -8.35 -22.48 -5.00
N ASP A 180 -7.20 -22.98 -4.55
CA ASP A 180 -6.86 -24.42 -4.57
C ASP A 180 -7.77 -25.26 -3.64
N GLN A 181 -8.57 -24.63 -2.77
CA GLN A 181 -9.56 -25.33 -1.94
C GLN A 181 -10.88 -25.62 -2.69
N VAL A 182 -11.11 -25.01 -3.85
CA VAL A 182 -12.31 -25.27 -4.66
C VAL A 182 -12.12 -26.58 -5.44
N PRO A 183 -13.00 -27.59 -5.25
CA PRO A 183 -12.85 -28.88 -5.93
C PRO A 183 -12.90 -28.74 -7.47
N ASP A 184 -12.03 -29.46 -8.16
CA ASP A 184 -11.98 -29.50 -9.64
C ASP A 184 -11.93 -28.10 -10.30
N VAL A 185 -11.35 -27.11 -9.61
CA VAL A 185 -11.27 -25.74 -10.11
C VAL A 185 -10.37 -25.63 -11.33
N LYS A 186 -10.80 -24.84 -12.31
CA LYS A 186 -9.92 -24.36 -13.38
C LYS A 186 -9.31 -23.05 -12.94
N LYS A 187 -8.13 -23.10 -12.30
CA LYS A 187 -7.39 -21.94 -11.85
C LYS A 187 -6.74 -21.22 -13.02
N LEU A 188 -7.16 -19.98 -13.29
CA LEU A 188 -6.56 -19.13 -14.31
C LEU A 188 -5.31 -18.44 -13.76
N PRO A 189 -4.44 -17.88 -14.63
CA PRO A 189 -3.37 -17.00 -14.18
C PRO A 189 -3.91 -15.86 -13.30
N ALA A 190 -3.14 -15.50 -12.28
CA ALA A 190 -3.47 -14.37 -11.42
C ALA A 190 -3.50 -13.05 -12.19
N ILE A 191 -4.21 -12.07 -11.66
CA ILE A 191 -4.39 -10.75 -12.26
C ILE A 191 -3.75 -9.70 -11.34
N ASP A 192 -3.16 -8.67 -11.93
CA ASP A 192 -2.34 -7.71 -11.19
C ASP A 192 -3.13 -6.87 -10.17
N ASN A 193 -4.42 -6.57 -10.45
CA ASN A 193 -5.23 -5.67 -9.62
C ASN A 193 -6.73 -6.00 -9.63
N VAL A 194 -7.44 -5.43 -8.67
CA VAL A 194 -8.90 -5.65 -8.49
C VAL A 194 -9.74 -5.21 -9.70
N PRO A 195 -9.53 -4.04 -10.33
CA PRO A 195 -10.28 -3.67 -11.52
C PRO A 195 -10.18 -4.70 -12.66
N GLY A 196 -8.98 -5.23 -12.89
CA GLY A 196 -8.76 -6.29 -13.89
C GLY A 196 -9.52 -7.58 -13.57
N MET A 197 -9.59 -7.97 -12.30
CA MET A 197 -10.38 -9.12 -11.85
C MET A 197 -11.87 -8.93 -12.12
N ILE A 198 -12.41 -7.74 -11.81
CA ILE A 198 -13.83 -7.41 -12.06
C ILE A 198 -14.14 -7.49 -13.56
N VAL A 199 -13.26 -6.96 -14.41
CA VAL A 199 -13.40 -7.07 -15.86
C VAL A 199 -13.42 -8.54 -16.32
N ALA A 200 -12.53 -9.38 -15.79
CA ALA A 200 -12.49 -10.81 -16.11
C ALA A 200 -13.78 -11.55 -15.72
N LEU A 201 -14.34 -11.23 -14.55
CA LEU A 201 -15.59 -11.81 -14.07
C LEU A 201 -16.79 -11.34 -14.92
N LYS A 202 -16.89 -10.04 -15.20
CA LYS A 202 -18.00 -9.46 -16.00
C LYS A 202 -17.97 -9.95 -17.44
N SER A 203 -16.81 -10.08 -18.05
CA SER A 203 -16.66 -10.62 -19.41
C SER A 203 -16.89 -12.14 -19.51
N GLY A 204 -16.98 -12.85 -18.38
CA GLY A 204 -17.13 -14.31 -18.37
C GLY A 204 -15.83 -15.08 -18.63
N LYS A 205 -14.67 -14.41 -18.58
CA LYS A 205 -13.36 -15.08 -18.66
C LYS A 205 -13.15 -16.00 -17.43
N CYS A 206 -13.66 -15.59 -16.27
CA CYS A 206 -13.83 -16.42 -15.09
C CYS A 206 -15.27 -16.33 -14.57
N ASN A 207 -15.69 -17.25 -13.70
CA ASN A 207 -17.00 -17.20 -13.03
C ASN A 207 -16.88 -17.14 -11.50
N LEU A 208 -15.65 -17.10 -10.99
CA LEU A 208 -15.33 -17.02 -9.58
C LEU A 208 -14.09 -16.16 -9.35
N ILE A 209 -14.20 -15.19 -8.45
CA ILE A 209 -13.07 -14.50 -7.83
C ILE A 209 -13.07 -14.84 -6.35
N VAL A 210 -11.92 -15.27 -5.82
CA VAL A 210 -11.71 -15.42 -4.38
C VAL A 210 -11.08 -14.13 -3.85
N THR A 211 -11.68 -13.53 -2.83
CA THR A 211 -11.24 -12.25 -2.25
C THR A 211 -11.76 -12.11 -0.82
N ASP A 212 -11.67 -10.93 -0.23
CA ASP A 212 -12.20 -10.62 1.09
C ASP A 212 -13.58 -9.93 1.05
N ILE A 213 -14.22 -9.88 2.22
CA ILE A 213 -15.54 -9.24 2.37
C ILE A 213 -15.54 -7.77 1.91
N PRO A 214 -14.63 -6.89 2.36
CA PRO A 214 -14.65 -5.49 1.92
C PRO A 214 -14.58 -5.34 0.40
N THR A 215 -13.65 -6.04 -0.23
CA THR A 215 -13.45 -5.99 -1.69
C THR A 215 -14.67 -6.52 -2.44
N ALA A 216 -15.24 -7.65 -2.00
CA ALA A 216 -16.43 -8.22 -2.62
C ALA A 216 -17.66 -7.31 -2.43
N LYS A 217 -17.86 -6.72 -1.25
CA LYS A 217 -18.93 -5.74 -1.00
C LYS A 217 -18.79 -4.52 -1.89
N ALA A 218 -17.57 -3.97 -1.99
CA ALA A 218 -17.28 -2.82 -2.82
C ALA A 218 -17.53 -3.12 -4.30
N ALA A 219 -17.07 -4.27 -4.79
CA ALA A 219 -17.32 -4.71 -6.16
C ALA A 219 -18.81 -4.89 -6.47
N ALA A 220 -19.56 -5.54 -5.57
CA ALA A 220 -21.00 -5.74 -5.74
C ALA A 220 -21.80 -4.42 -5.64
N PHE A 221 -21.36 -3.49 -4.79
CA PHE A 221 -21.97 -2.16 -4.70
C PHE A 221 -21.80 -1.36 -6.00
N ALA A 222 -20.61 -1.40 -6.58
CA ALA A 222 -20.29 -0.71 -7.83
C ALA A 222 -20.82 -1.43 -9.08
N ASN A 223 -21.13 -2.73 -9.00
CA ASN A 223 -21.57 -3.57 -10.11
C ASN A 223 -22.80 -4.40 -9.68
N PRO A 224 -24.03 -3.93 -9.95
CA PRO A 224 -25.26 -4.59 -9.49
C PRO A 224 -25.49 -6.00 -10.03
N ASP A 225 -24.77 -6.39 -11.09
CA ASP A 225 -24.74 -7.72 -11.69
C ASP A 225 -23.85 -8.72 -10.94
N LEU A 226 -23.07 -8.24 -9.96
CA LEU A 226 -22.21 -9.07 -9.11
C LEU A 226 -22.83 -9.29 -7.73
N THR A 227 -22.42 -10.37 -7.07
CA THR A 227 -22.80 -10.66 -5.70
C THR A 227 -21.66 -11.34 -4.95
N MET A 228 -21.59 -11.09 -3.66
CA MET A 228 -20.73 -11.76 -2.72
C MET A 228 -21.44 -13.00 -2.17
N VAL A 229 -20.72 -14.12 -2.10
CA VAL A 229 -21.14 -15.34 -1.44
C VAL A 229 -20.27 -15.57 -0.20
N THR A 230 -20.91 -15.63 0.95
CA THR A 230 -20.29 -15.95 2.23
C THR A 230 -20.64 -17.36 2.65
N PHE A 231 -19.80 -17.97 3.46
CA PHE A 231 -19.97 -19.33 3.94
C PHE A 231 -19.96 -19.38 5.47
N PRO A 232 -20.67 -20.33 6.10
CA PRO A 232 -20.45 -20.68 7.50
C PRO A 232 -18.98 -21.06 7.73
N GLU A 233 -18.47 -20.82 8.94
CA GLU A 233 -17.05 -21.04 9.28
C GLU A 233 -16.56 -22.45 8.95
N ASP A 234 -17.39 -23.47 9.23
CA ASP A 234 -17.10 -24.88 8.97
C ASP A 234 -17.16 -25.28 7.49
N LYS A 235 -17.74 -24.44 6.62
CA LYS A 235 -17.96 -24.69 5.18
C LYS A 235 -17.25 -23.69 4.28
N GLY A 236 -16.59 -22.71 4.86
CA GLY A 236 -15.84 -21.66 4.16
C GLY A 236 -14.42 -22.08 3.76
N PHE A 237 -13.70 -21.12 3.26
CA PHE A 237 -12.28 -21.25 3.00
C PHE A 237 -11.53 -21.41 4.33
N LYS A 238 -10.61 -22.38 4.39
CA LYS A 238 -9.73 -22.59 5.54
C LYS A 238 -8.54 -21.63 5.44
N THR A 239 -8.35 -20.82 6.46
CA THR A 239 -7.27 -19.83 6.51
C THR A 239 -6.50 -19.96 7.81
N SER A 240 -5.23 -19.60 7.78
CA SER A 240 -4.47 -19.38 9.00
C SER A 240 -4.78 -17.99 9.59
N LYS A 241 -4.44 -17.78 10.84
CA LYS A 241 -4.60 -16.47 11.48
C LYS A 241 -3.84 -15.37 10.73
N GLU A 242 -2.60 -15.65 10.30
CA GLU A 242 -1.75 -14.70 9.60
C GLU A 242 -2.22 -14.37 8.19
N ASP A 243 -3.03 -15.22 7.56
CA ASP A 243 -3.64 -14.95 6.26
C ASP A 243 -4.71 -13.85 6.35
N VAL A 244 -5.45 -13.83 7.44
CA VAL A 244 -6.60 -12.93 7.64
C VAL A 244 -6.26 -11.68 8.46
N GLU A 245 -5.14 -11.67 9.18
CA GLU A 245 -4.63 -10.48 9.85
C GLU A 245 -4.01 -9.52 8.85
N ILE A 246 -4.58 -8.33 8.72
CA ILE A 246 -4.10 -7.27 7.82
C ILE A 246 -3.27 -6.29 8.63
N GLY A 247 -1.98 -6.18 8.30
CA GLY A 247 -1.00 -5.34 9.00
C GLY A 247 -0.34 -4.32 8.10
N ILE A 248 0.28 -3.33 8.71
CA ILE A 248 1.09 -2.32 8.03
C ILE A 248 2.51 -2.86 7.92
N ALA A 249 3.00 -3.00 6.69
CA ALA A 249 4.38 -3.43 6.46
C ALA A 249 5.35 -2.26 6.64
N ILE A 250 6.40 -2.48 7.42
CA ILE A 250 7.47 -1.52 7.73
C ILE A 250 8.83 -2.18 7.53
N LYS A 251 9.87 -1.36 7.40
CA LYS A 251 11.24 -1.87 7.27
C LYS A 251 11.61 -2.72 8.47
N LYS A 252 12.20 -3.88 8.21
CA LYS A 252 12.62 -4.84 9.24
C LYS A 252 13.54 -4.18 10.27
N GLY A 253 13.21 -4.35 11.55
CA GLY A 253 13.95 -3.78 12.68
C GLY A 253 13.60 -2.32 13.00
N ASN A 254 12.68 -1.66 12.28
CA ASN A 254 12.24 -0.29 12.60
C ASN A 254 11.23 -0.28 13.75
N LYS A 255 11.73 -0.56 14.96
CA LYS A 255 10.90 -0.63 16.17
C LYS A 255 10.25 0.70 16.54
N GLU A 256 10.95 1.82 16.34
CA GLU A 256 10.44 3.16 16.66
C GLU A 256 9.13 3.42 15.88
N LEU A 257 9.14 3.18 14.59
CA LEU A 257 7.95 3.36 13.75
C LEU A 257 6.85 2.35 14.10
N ALA A 258 7.23 1.07 14.34
CA ALA A 258 6.28 0.04 14.78
C ALA A 258 5.56 0.43 16.07
N ASP A 259 6.31 0.88 17.08
CA ASP A 259 5.76 1.25 18.38
C ASP A 259 4.86 2.49 18.28
N ALA A 260 5.27 3.50 17.49
CA ALA A 260 4.46 4.69 17.24
C ALA A 260 3.12 4.34 16.59
N MET A 261 3.13 3.51 15.54
CA MET A 261 1.91 3.06 14.87
C MET A 261 1.06 2.16 15.78
N ASN A 262 1.69 1.21 16.47
CA ASN A 262 0.99 0.28 17.36
C ASN A 262 0.32 0.97 18.54
N LYS A 263 0.85 2.09 19.02
CA LYS A 263 0.20 2.92 20.05
C LYS A 263 -1.17 3.42 19.59
N VAL A 264 -1.27 3.88 18.35
CA VAL A 264 -2.55 4.33 17.75
C VAL A 264 -3.48 3.15 17.54
N LEU A 265 -2.99 2.09 16.88
CA LEU A 265 -3.81 0.92 16.53
C LEU A 265 -4.35 0.19 17.78
N SER A 266 -3.57 0.14 18.87
CA SER A 266 -4.00 -0.47 20.13
C SER A 266 -5.08 0.34 20.87
N GLY A 267 -5.26 1.62 20.55
CA GLY A 267 -6.33 2.46 21.06
C GLY A 267 -7.63 2.33 20.25
N MET A 268 -7.63 1.55 19.18
CA MET A 268 -8.80 1.32 18.32
C MET A 268 -9.39 -0.08 18.57
N THR A 269 -10.70 -0.17 18.56
CA THR A 269 -11.44 -1.44 18.66
C THR A 269 -11.75 -1.98 17.26
N GLU A 270 -12.15 -3.26 17.18
CA GLU A 270 -12.66 -3.85 15.94
C GLU A 270 -13.86 -3.07 15.39
N ALA A 271 -14.73 -2.57 16.25
CA ALA A 271 -15.85 -1.74 15.85
C ALA A 271 -15.41 -0.41 15.20
N ASP A 272 -14.31 0.20 15.68
CA ASP A 272 -13.75 1.40 15.08
C ASP A 272 -13.20 1.10 13.67
N PHE A 273 -12.50 -0.01 13.51
CA PHE A 273 -12.00 -0.45 12.20
C PHE A 273 -13.15 -0.73 11.22
N ASN A 274 -14.17 -1.45 11.64
CA ASN A 274 -15.34 -1.75 10.83
C ASN A 274 -16.10 -0.48 10.43
N LYS A 275 -16.24 0.49 11.32
CA LYS A 275 -16.87 1.79 11.03
C LYS A 275 -16.14 2.56 9.94
N ILE A 276 -14.80 2.59 10.00
CA ILE A 276 -13.98 3.25 8.97
C ILE A 276 -14.10 2.51 7.64
N MET A 277 -14.12 1.18 7.65
CA MET A 277 -14.29 0.36 6.46
C MET A 277 -15.66 0.59 5.81
N ASP A 278 -16.73 0.62 6.60
CA ASP A 278 -18.09 0.92 6.10
C ASP A 278 -18.20 2.33 5.52
N GLU A 279 -17.49 3.30 6.09
CA GLU A 279 -17.40 4.65 5.52
C GLU A 279 -16.68 4.62 4.16
N ALA A 280 -15.57 3.90 4.05
CA ALA A 280 -14.83 3.76 2.80
C ALA A 280 -15.69 3.09 1.70
N ILE A 281 -16.41 2.00 2.04
CA ILE A 281 -17.32 1.31 1.10
C ILE A 281 -18.40 2.27 0.57
N LYS A 282 -18.97 3.11 1.41
CA LYS A 282 -20.03 4.07 1.01
C LYS A 282 -19.50 5.20 0.13
N LYS A 283 -18.23 5.57 0.25
CA LYS A 283 -17.61 6.71 -0.45
C LYS A 283 -16.85 6.32 -1.71
N GLN A 284 -16.66 5.02 -1.97
CA GLN A 284 -15.97 4.59 -3.18
C GLN A 284 -16.68 5.09 -4.44
N PRO A 285 -15.96 5.45 -5.50
CA PRO A 285 -16.58 5.82 -6.75
C PRO A 285 -17.36 4.64 -7.31
N LEU A 286 -18.62 4.88 -7.68
CA LEU A 286 -19.39 3.89 -8.44
C LEU A 286 -18.68 3.66 -9.77
N ALA A 287 -18.59 2.40 -10.20
CA ALA A 287 -18.16 2.11 -11.56
C ALA A 287 -19.10 2.85 -12.53
N LYS A 288 -18.52 3.77 -13.30
CA LYS A 288 -19.25 4.48 -14.36
C LYS A 288 -19.37 3.61 -15.61
#